data_a0ceb43629122b361658bb475ad1bc37
#
_entry.id   a0ceb43629122b361658bb475ad1bc37
#
_cell.length_a   1.000
_cell.length_b   1.000
_cell.length_c   1.000
_cell.angle_alpha   90.00
_cell.angle_beta   90.00
_cell.angle_gamma   90.00
#
_symmetry.space_group_name_H-M   'P 1'
#
loop_
_entity.id
_entity.type
_entity.pdbx_description
1 polymer ?
#
loop_
_entity_poly.entity_id
_entity_poly.type
_entity_poly.pdbx_seq_one_letter_code
_entity_poly.pdbx_strand_id
1 'polypeptide(L)'
;MSPNIPMVVEQTSRGERAFDIYSRLLSERIVFLGTPVDDWVANLVIAQLLHLESDDPDKDIFLYINSPGGSVYAGLAIYDTMQFIKPDVQTICVGIAMSMGSLLLAGGAAGKRMALPNSRILIHQVSGGFQGQGTDIEIQAREVIGLKRRLEEIYSLHTNKGIEEVSRDMERDFFMSPQEAVEYGIIDTVITHRDVARTEAAA
;
A
#
# COMPACT_ATOMS: atom_id res chain seq x y z
N MET A 1 7.92 6.33 24.02
CA MET A 1 8.22 4.91 24.28
C MET A 1 7.92 4.16 23.01
N SER A 2 8.92 3.47 22.43
CA SER A 2 8.63 2.55 21.32
C SER A 2 7.76 1.41 21.84
N PRO A 3 6.66 1.07 21.18
CA PRO A 3 5.84 -0.06 21.61
C PRO A 3 6.70 -1.33 21.58
N ASN A 4 6.63 -2.14 22.62
CA ASN A 4 7.29 -3.45 22.62
C ASN A 4 6.63 -4.33 21.56
N ILE A 5 7.40 -4.71 20.56
CA ILE A 5 6.95 -5.64 19.52
C ILE A 5 6.85 -7.03 20.17
N PRO A 6 5.67 -7.70 20.14
CA PRO A 6 5.51 -9.01 20.73
C PRO A 6 6.38 -10.05 20.04
N MET A 7 6.91 -11.00 20.84
CA MET A 7 7.64 -12.16 20.33
C MET A 7 6.73 -13.38 20.29
N VAL A 8 6.85 -14.16 19.22
CA VAL A 8 6.18 -15.45 19.03
C VAL A 8 7.23 -16.56 19.10
N VAL A 9 6.98 -17.59 19.92
CA VAL A 9 7.86 -18.74 20.03
C VAL A 9 7.22 -19.93 19.31
N GLU A 10 7.91 -20.48 18.33
CA GLU A 10 7.50 -21.69 17.62
C GLU A 10 8.37 -22.87 18.02
N GLN A 11 7.72 -24.00 18.28
CA GLN A 11 8.42 -25.27 18.48
C GLN A 11 8.64 -25.94 17.12
N THR A 12 9.91 -26.22 16.80
CA THR A 12 10.29 -26.93 15.58
C THR A 12 10.98 -28.24 15.96
N SER A 13 11.12 -29.13 14.99
CA SER A 13 11.90 -30.37 15.18
C SER A 13 13.38 -30.14 15.58
N ARG A 14 13.88 -28.91 15.46
CA ARG A 14 15.26 -28.49 15.80
C ARG A 14 15.33 -27.64 17.08
N GLY A 15 14.23 -27.50 17.82
CA GLY A 15 14.12 -26.69 19.03
C GLY A 15 13.19 -25.48 18.89
N GLU A 16 13.19 -24.65 19.92
CA GLU A 16 12.39 -23.40 19.95
C GLU A 16 13.06 -22.31 19.13
N ARG A 17 12.25 -21.58 18.35
CA ARG A 17 12.65 -20.38 17.65
C ARG A 17 11.74 -19.22 18.04
N ALA A 18 12.34 -18.08 18.41
CA ALA A 18 11.62 -16.85 18.70
C ALA A 18 11.70 -15.89 17.51
N PHE A 19 10.55 -15.36 17.10
CA PHE A 19 10.41 -14.33 16.06
C PHE A 19 9.65 -13.16 16.64
N ASP A 20 9.95 -11.94 16.22
CA ASP A 20 8.98 -10.86 16.41
C ASP A 20 7.76 -11.09 15.51
N ILE A 21 6.63 -10.46 15.86
CA ILE A 21 5.36 -10.70 15.15
C ILE A 21 5.43 -10.32 13.66
N TYR A 22 6.17 -9.27 13.28
CA TYR A 22 6.30 -8.85 11.89
C TYR A 22 7.16 -9.83 11.09
N SER A 23 8.26 -10.31 11.65
CA SER A 23 9.08 -11.38 11.05
C SER A 23 8.29 -12.67 10.87
N ARG A 24 7.41 -12.98 11.83
CA ARG A 24 6.52 -14.15 11.71
C ARG A 24 5.48 -13.98 10.60
N LEU A 25 4.87 -12.78 10.49
CA LEU A 25 3.94 -12.48 9.40
C LEU A 25 4.64 -12.47 8.04
N LEU A 26 5.87 -11.97 7.96
CA LEU A 26 6.65 -11.96 6.73
C LEU A 26 6.88 -13.39 6.20
N SER A 27 7.07 -14.37 7.07
CA SER A 27 7.21 -15.78 6.65
C SER A 27 5.92 -16.36 6.03
N GLU A 28 4.76 -15.72 6.28
CA GLU A 28 3.47 -15.99 5.61
C GLU A 28 3.21 -15.04 4.43
N ARG A 29 4.27 -14.38 3.95
CA ARG A 29 4.24 -13.43 2.83
C ARG A 29 3.39 -12.18 3.08
N ILE A 30 3.22 -11.81 4.34
CA ILE A 30 2.45 -10.64 4.78
C ILE A 30 3.40 -9.50 5.11
N VAL A 31 3.26 -8.39 4.41
CA VAL A 31 3.94 -7.12 4.63
C VAL A 31 2.95 -6.11 5.21
N PHE A 32 3.38 -5.32 6.20
CA PHE A 32 2.51 -4.37 6.89
C PHE A 32 2.99 -2.93 6.68
N LEU A 33 2.16 -2.10 6.06
CA LEU A 33 2.32 -0.66 5.97
C LEU A 33 1.36 0.03 6.95
N GLY A 34 1.78 0.17 8.20
CA GLY A 34 0.96 0.64 9.33
C GLY A 34 1.32 2.04 9.85
N THR A 35 2.09 2.83 9.09
CA THR A 35 2.61 4.14 9.49
C THR A 35 2.57 5.12 8.32
N PRO A 36 2.88 6.42 8.55
CA PRO A 36 3.19 7.33 7.45
C PRO A 36 4.33 6.79 6.56
N VAL A 37 4.25 7.09 5.27
CA VAL A 37 5.25 6.68 4.26
C VAL A 37 6.38 7.69 4.27
N ASP A 38 7.54 7.27 4.73
CA ASP A 38 8.82 7.98 4.65
C ASP A 38 9.89 7.10 3.97
N ASP A 39 11.10 7.62 3.80
CA ASP A 39 12.18 6.91 3.13
C ASP A 39 12.58 5.62 3.87
N TRP A 40 12.54 5.63 5.22
CA TRP A 40 12.86 4.45 6.03
C TRP A 40 11.82 3.33 5.82
N VAL A 41 10.55 3.69 5.93
CA VAL A 41 9.42 2.75 5.73
C VAL A 41 9.43 2.21 4.30
N ALA A 42 9.68 3.07 3.30
CA ALA A 42 9.76 2.65 1.91
C ALA A 42 10.88 1.63 1.68
N ASN A 43 12.10 1.93 2.15
CA ASN A 43 13.23 1.01 2.04
C ASN A 43 12.95 -0.35 2.71
N LEU A 44 12.27 -0.34 3.86
CA LEU A 44 11.91 -1.57 4.57
C LEU A 44 10.88 -2.39 3.79
N VAL A 45 9.82 -1.76 3.28
CA VAL A 45 8.79 -2.44 2.46
C VAL A 45 9.41 -3.00 1.18
N ILE A 46 10.23 -2.21 0.47
CA ILE A 46 10.92 -2.63 -0.74
C ILE A 46 11.81 -3.85 -0.48
N ALA A 47 12.60 -3.81 0.60
CA ALA A 47 13.47 -4.94 0.96
C ALA A 47 12.66 -6.22 1.25
N GLN A 48 11.49 -6.10 1.90
CA GLN A 48 10.59 -7.23 2.15
C GLN A 48 10.00 -7.78 0.84
N LEU A 49 9.56 -6.91 -0.08
CA LEU A 49 9.02 -7.32 -1.37
C LEU A 49 10.06 -8.10 -2.20
N LEU A 50 11.29 -7.57 -2.30
CA LEU A 50 12.40 -8.21 -3.01
C LEU A 50 12.82 -9.55 -2.36
N HIS A 51 12.82 -9.61 -1.03
CA HIS A 51 13.08 -10.85 -0.30
C HIS A 51 12.05 -11.92 -0.61
N LEU A 52 10.76 -11.56 -0.57
CA LEU A 52 9.66 -12.49 -0.84
C LEU A 52 9.64 -12.97 -2.30
N GLU A 53 9.98 -12.10 -3.27
CA GLU A 53 10.18 -12.51 -4.65
C GLU A 53 11.32 -13.53 -4.78
N SER A 54 12.45 -13.28 -4.12
CA SER A 54 13.60 -14.20 -4.16
C SER A 54 13.31 -15.54 -3.48
N ASP A 55 12.44 -15.56 -2.47
CA ASP A 55 12.05 -16.77 -1.76
C ASP A 55 11.13 -17.67 -2.59
N ASP A 56 10.06 -17.10 -3.16
CA ASP A 56 9.13 -17.80 -4.06
C ASP A 56 8.47 -16.80 -5.02
N PRO A 57 8.93 -16.73 -6.29
CA PRO A 57 8.42 -15.75 -7.25
C PRO A 57 7.03 -16.09 -7.81
N ASP A 58 6.47 -17.25 -7.51
CA ASP A 58 5.19 -17.72 -8.04
C ASP A 58 4.03 -17.55 -7.04
N LYS A 59 4.34 -17.16 -5.80
CA LYS A 59 3.33 -16.93 -4.76
C LYS A 59 3.05 -15.46 -4.53
N ASP A 60 1.78 -15.11 -4.39
CA ASP A 60 1.32 -13.76 -4.08
C ASP A 60 1.92 -13.22 -2.78
N ILE A 61 2.06 -11.89 -2.73
CA ILE A 61 2.45 -11.14 -1.53
C ILE A 61 1.23 -10.36 -1.04
N PHE A 62 1.01 -10.30 0.27
CA PHE A 62 -0.10 -9.58 0.89
C PHE A 62 0.42 -8.29 1.54
N LEU A 63 0.03 -7.14 0.99
CA LEU A 63 0.35 -5.83 1.56
C LEU A 63 -0.86 -5.29 2.32
N TYR A 64 -0.79 -5.33 3.66
CA TYR A 64 -1.79 -4.74 4.54
C TYR A 64 -1.49 -3.27 4.76
N ILE A 65 -2.48 -2.41 4.52
CA ILE A 65 -2.33 -0.95 4.53
C ILE A 65 -3.21 -0.33 5.61
N ASN A 66 -2.57 0.39 6.54
CA ASN A 66 -3.20 1.28 7.52
C ASN A 66 -2.35 2.55 7.62
N SER A 67 -2.38 3.39 6.58
CA SER A 67 -1.46 4.50 6.40
C SER A 67 -2.18 5.78 5.98
N PRO A 68 -1.81 6.93 6.57
CA PRO A 68 -2.28 8.24 6.12
C PRO A 68 -1.59 8.73 4.84
N GLY A 69 -0.67 7.96 4.25
CA GLY A 69 0.19 8.40 3.17
C GLY A 69 1.47 9.05 3.66
N GLY A 70 2.07 9.93 2.88
CA GLY A 70 3.34 10.58 3.22
C GLY A 70 4.15 11.01 2.01
N SER A 71 5.47 10.83 2.03
CA SER A 71 6.38 11.23 0.96
C SER A 71 6.00 10.60 -0.39
N VAL A 72 5.82 11.45 -1.41
CA VAL A 72 5.47 11.01 -2.77
C VAL A 72 6.58 10.14 -3.35
N TYR A 73 7.85 10.54 -3.25
CA TYR A 73 8.96 9.77 -3.79
C TYR A 73 9.12 8.41 -3.11
N ALA A 74 8.99 8.38 -1.79
CA ALA A 74 9.03 7.14 -1.02
C ALA A 74 7.88 6.20 -1.41
N GLY A 75 6.68 6.73 -1.59
CA GLY A 75 5.52 5.96 -2.05
C GLY A 75 5.66 5.46 -3.48
N LEU A 76 6.18 6.28 -4.41
CA LEU A 76 6.45 5.86 -5.77
C LEU A 76 7.51 4.76 -5.84
N ALA A 77 8.54 4.79 -4.98
CA ALA A 77 9.54 3.73 -4.91
C ALA A 77 8.92 2.38 -4.50
N ILE A 78 7.97 2.38 -3.54
CA ILE A 78 7.21 1.17 -3.20
C ILE A 78 6.34 0.75 -4.39
N TYR A 79 5.60 1.67 -4.99
CA TYR A 79 4.72 1.40 -6.12
C TYR A 79 5.48 0.76 -7.29
N ASP A 80 6.59 1.38 -7.70
CA ASP A 80 7.40 0.86 -8.80
C ASP A 80 7.94 -0.54 -8.48
N THR A 81 8.33 -0.80 -7.23
CA THR A 81 8.76 -2.14 -6.80
C THR A 81 7.61 -3.14 -6.89
N MET A 82 6.39 -2.78 -6.45
CA MET A 82 5.21 -3.63 -6.59
C MET A 82 4.91 -3.99 -8.04
N GLN A 83 5.16 -3.07 -8.99
CA GLN A 83 4.97 -3.32 -10.42
C GLN A 83 6.15 -4.09 -11.05
N PHE A 84 7.35 -3.99 -10.48
CA PHE A 84 8.58 -4.56 -11.02
C PHE A 84 8.72 -6.05 -10.71
N ILE A 85 8.35 -6.47 -9.49
CA ILE A 85 8.50 -7.86 -9.03
C ILE A 85 7.53 -8.80 -9.73
N LYS A 86 7.91 -10.08 -9.85
CA LYS A 86 7.08 -11.11 -10.50
C LYS A 86 5.82 -11.50 -9.73
N PRO A 87 5.85 -11.66 -8.39
CA PRO A 87 4.66 -11.99 -7.60
C PRO A 87 3.57 -10.93 -7.72
N ASP A 88 2.30 -11.35 -7.81
CA ASP A 88 1.19 -10.44 -7.62
C ASP A 88 1.16 -9.88 -6.19
N VAL A 89 1.01 -8.58 -6.06
CA VAL A 89 0.83 -7.93 -4.75
C VAL A 89 -0.65 -7.72 -4.50
N GLN A 90 -1.23 -8.50 -3.59
CA GLN A 90 -2.58 -8.28 -3.09
C GLN A 90 -2.55 -7.14 -2.07
N THR A 91 -3.43 -6.16 -2.18
CA THR A 91 -3.48 -5.02 -1.27
C THR A 91 -4.76 -5.03 -0.45
N ILE A 92 -4.64 -4.81 0.87
CA ILE A 92 -5.76 -4.86 1.80
C ILE A 92 -5.76 -3.62 2.70
N CYS A 93 -6.78 -2.77 2.58
CA CYS A 93 -6.97 -1.67 3.52
C CYS A 93 -7.59 -2.15 4.83
N VAL A 94 -6.87 -1.93 5.96
CA VAL A 94 -7.31 -2.32 7.32
C VAL A 94 -7.34 -1.10 8.23
N GLY A 95 -8.28 -0.21 8.04
CA GLY A 95 -8.40 1.06 8.77
C GLY A 95 -8.41 2.22 7.81
N ILE A 96 -7.25 2.77 7.48
CA ILE A 96 -7.15 3.88 6.52
C ILE A 96 -6.15 3.60 5.39
N ALA A 97 -6.48 4.06 4.20
CA ALA A 97 -5.55 4.18 3.08
C ALA A 97 -5.74 5.57 2.46
N MET A 98 -4.85 6.50 2.80
CA MET A 98 -4.99 7.90 2.39
C MET A 98 -3.79 8.36 1.58
N SER A 99 -4.01 9.26 0.59
CA SER A 99 -2.94 9.87 -0.20
C SER A 99 -2.04 8.78 -0.83
N MET A 100 -0.74 8.78 -0.58
CA MET A 100 0.15 7.71 -1.06
C MET A 100 -0.28 6.31 -0.61
N GLY A 101 -0.93 6.17 0.57
CA GLY A 101 -1.49 4.88 1.01
C GLY A 101 -2.63 4.38 0.10
N SER A 102 -3.48 5.26 -0.41
CA SER A 102 -4.54 4.89 -1.36
C SER A 102 -3.98 4.60 -2.77
N LEU A 103 -2.90 5.27 -3.17
CA LEU A 103 -2.22 4.96 -4.42
C LEU A 103 -1.60 3.56 -4.38
N LEU A 104 -0.95 3.18 -3.27
CA LEU A 104 -0.41 1.84 -3.08
C LEU A 104 -1.53 0.78 -3.03
N LEU A 105 -2.67 1.12 -2.43
CA LEU A 105 -3.85 0.25 -2.43
C LEU A 105 -4.36 0.01 -3.86
N ALA A 106 -4.51 1.07 -4.65
CA ALA A 106 -4.94 0.99 -6.05
C ALA A 106 -3.91 0.26 -6.94
N GLY A 107 -2.61 0.38 -6.60
CA GLY A 107 -1.49 -0.23 -7.31
C GLY A 107 -1.34 -1.73 -7.13
N GLY A 108 -2.19 -2.38 -6.34
CA GLY A 108 -2.23 -3.84 -6.22
C GLY A 108 -2.66 -4.53 -7.51
N ALA A 109 -2.43 -5.84 -7.59
CA ALA A 109 -2.81 -6.66 -8.74
C ALA A 109 -4.34 -6.60 -8.97
N ALA A 110 -4.74 -6.46 -10.23
CA ALA A 110 -6.15 -6.37 -10.62
C ALA A 110 -6.94 -7.61 -10.14
N GLY A 111 -8.10 -7.38 -9.52
CA GLY A 111 -8.93 -8.40 -8.90
C GLY A 111 -8.48 -8.82 -7.49
N LYS A 112 -7.35 -8.27 -6.98
CA LYS A 112 -6.76 -8.63 -5.70
C LYS A 112 -6.60 -7.42 -4.74
N ARG A 113 -7.33 -6.33 -4.99
CA ARG A 113 -7.35 -5.11 -4.17
C ARG A 113 -8.58 -5.12 -3.29
N MET A 114 -8.40 -5.00 -1.98
CA MET A 114 -9.46 -5.24 -1.00
C MET A 114 -9.50 -4.19 0.11
N ALA A 115 -10.64 -4.09 0.79
CA ALA A 115 -10.75 -3.32 2.03
C ALA A 115 -11.69 -4.01 3.02
N LEU A 116 -11.45 -3.78 4.32
CA LEU A 116 -12.38 -4.17 5.38
C LEU A 116 -13.56 -3.18 5.45
N PRO A 117 -14.75 -3.60 5.96
CA PRO A 117 -16.00 -2.85 5.83
C PRO A 117 -16.00 -1.45 6.46
N ASN A 118 -15.17 -1.23 7.48
CA ASN A 118 -15.09 0.05 8.21
C ASN A 118 -13.86 0.88 7.85
N SER A 119 -13.15 0.50 6.78
CA SER A 119 -12.00 1.25 6.28
C SER A 119 -12.40 2.59 5.68
N ARG A 120 -11.44 3.50 5.57
CA ARG A 120 -11.59 4.78 4.88
C ARG A 120 -10.48 4.97 3.87
N ILE A 121 -10.86 5.36 2.69
CA ILE A 121 -9.94 5.64 1.58
C ILE A 121 -10.02 7.13 1.24
N LEU A 122 -8.90 7.76 0.97
CA LEU A 122 -8.83 9.17 0.58
C LEU A 122 -7.86 9.34 -0.59
N ILE A 123 -8.33 10.01 -1.63
CA ILE A 123 -7.47 10.57 -2.67
C ILE A 123 -7.48 12.10 -2.61
N HIS A 124 -6.35 12.72 -2.90
CA HIS A 124 -6.17 14.14 -3.03
C HIS A 124 -4.89 14.49 -3.80
N GLN A 125 -4.76 15.76 -4.21
CA GLN A 125 -3.58 16.22 -4.92
C GLN A 125 -2.33 16.28 -4.02
N VAL A 126 -1.17 16.39 -4.67
CA VAL A 126 0.11 16.62 -3.98
C VAL A 126 0.06 17.96 -3.25
N SER A 127 0.49 17.95 -1.98
CA SER A 127 0.71 19.17 -1.21
C SER A 127 2.20 19.34 -0.91
N GLY A 128 2.69 20.58 -0.92
CA GLY A 128 4.06 20.92 -0.61
C GLY A 128 4.23 22.39 -0.38
N GLY A 129 5.30 22.78 0.28
CA GLY A 129 5.69 24.18 0.48
C GLY A 129 7.20 24.34 0.23
N PHE A 130 7.59 25.44 -0.40
CA PHE A 130 8.98 25.70 -0.76
C PHE A 130 9.40 27.08 -0.30
N GLN A 131 10.68 27.18 0.09
CA GLN A 131 11.33 28.42 0.45
C GLN A 131 12.67 28.49 -0.28
N GLY A 132 13.06 29.67 -0.75
CA GLY A 132 14.33 29.87 -1.46
C GLY A 132 14.27 31.09 -2.37
N GLN A 133 15.23 31.16 -3.29
CA GLN A 133 15.25 32.20 -4.33
C GLN A 133 14.14 31.93 -5.37
N GLY A 134 13.69 32.99 -6.06
CA GLY A 134 12.57 32.88 -7.01
C GLY A 134 12.76 31.78 -8.05
N THR A 135 13.96 31.64 -8.62
CA THR A 135 14.26 30.57 -9.59
C THR A 135 14.17 29.17 -8.98
N ASP A 136 14.62 28.98 -7.73
CA ASP A 136 14.55 27.69 -7.04
C ASP A 136 13.08 27.31 -6.76
N ILE A 137 12.27 28.27 -6.35
CA ILE A 137 10.82 28.08 -6.14
C ILE A 137 10.14 27.67 -7.44
N GLU A 138 10.49 28.28 -8.58
CA GLU A 138 9.93 27.93 -9.89
C GLU A 138 10.29 26.50 -10.31
N ILE A 139 11.54 26.07 -10.08
CA ILE A 139 12.00 24.70 -10.36
C ILE A 139 11.20 23.70 -9.51
N GLN A 140 11.06 23.95 -8.21
CA GLN A 140 10.31 23.09 -7.31
C GLN A 140 8.80 23.04 -7.66
N ALA A 141 8.22 24.16 -8.04
CA ALA A 141 6.82 24.21 -8.46
C ALA A 141 6.56 23.36 -9.73
N ARG A 142 7.47 23.41 -10.71
CA ARG A 142 7.35 22.55 -11.90
C ARG A 142 7.44 21.06 -11.54
N GLU A 143 8.34 20.69 -10.62
CA GLU A 143 8.47 19.31 -10.15
C GLU A 143 7.18 18.81 -9.49
N VAL A 144 6.57 19.62 -8.60
CA VAL A 144 5.29 19.25 -7.96
C VAL A 144 4.16 19.09 -8.96
N ILE A 145 4.09 19.97 -9.98
CA ILE A 145 3.11 19.85 -11.06
C ILE A 145 3.32 18.55 -11.85
N GLY A 146 4.57 18.19 -12.11
CA GLY A 146 4.93 16.91 -12.74
C GLY A 146 4.51 15.72 -11.92
N LEU A 147 4.80 15.74 -10.61
CA LEU A 147 4.37 14.69 -9.67
C LEU A 147 2.84 14.58 -9.59
N LYS A 148 2.12 15.71 -9.49
CA LYS A 148 0.66 15.72 -9.52
C LYS A 148 0.15 14.95 -10.74
N ARG A 149 0.63 15.29 -11.92
CA ARG A 149 0.22 14.64 -13.17
C ARG A 149 0.55 13.13 -13.16
N ARG A 150 1.73 12.77 -12.66
CA ARG A 150 2.14 11.37 -12.57
C ARG A 150 1.22 10.55 -11.66
N LEU A 151 0.81 11.09 -10.50
CA LEU A 151 -0.12 10.40 -9.61
C LEU A 151 -1.52 10.26 -10.25
N GLU A 152 -2.00 11.30 -10.93
CA GLU A 152 -3.26 11.25 -11.68
C GLU A 152 -3.23 10.15 -12.76
N GLU A 153 -2.13 10.00 -13.49
CA GLU A 153 -1.93 8.95 -14.48
C GLU A 153 -1.97 7.55 -13.86
N ILE A 154 -1.33 7.36 -12.70
CA ILE A 154 -1.34 6.09 -11.98
C ILE A 154 -2.75 5.74 -11.51
N TYR A 155 -3.49 6.69 -10.90
CA TYR A 155 -4.88 6.43 -10.54
C TYR A 155 -5.75 6.14 -11.76
N SER A 156 -5.63 6.90 -12.83
CA SER A 156 -6.36 6.65 -14.08
C SER A 156 -6.10 5.23 -14.62
N LEU A 157 -4.84 4.79 -14.61
CA LEU A 157 -4.44 3.45 -15.04
C LEU A 157 -5.14 2.35 -14.23
N HIS A 158 -5.16 2.47 -12.89
CA HIS A 158 -5.67 1.42 -12.01
C HIS A 158 -7.18 1.47 -11.78
N THR A 159 -7.83 2.62 -11.98
CA THR A 159 -9.28 2.78 -11.76
C THR A 159 -10.10 2.70 -13.06
N ASN A 160 -9.46 2.70 -14.22
CA ASN A 160 -10.09 2.82 -15.54
C ASN A 160 -10.88 4.13 -15.73
N LYS A 161 -10.68 5.14 -14.88
CA LYS A 161 -11.29 6.47 -15.02
C LYS A 161 -10.47 7.36 -15.92
N GLY A 162 -11.16 8.29 -16.60
CA GLY A 162 -10.48 9.33 -17.37
C GLY A 162 -9.62 10.22 -16.49
N ILE A 163 -8.45 10.61 -16.98
CA ILE A 163 -7.48 11.41 -16.20
C ILE A 163 -8.05 12.75 -15.75
N GLU A 164 -8.93 13.37 -16.56
CA GLU A 164 -9.60 14.63 -16.23
C GLU A 164 -10.64 14.45 -15.10
N GLU A 165 -11.25 13.27 -14.98
CA GLU A 165 -12.14 12.92 -13.86
C GLU A 165 -11.31 12.76 -12.60
N VAL A 166 -10.25 11.95 -12.65
CA VAL A 166 -9.32 11.75 -11.52
C VAL A 166 -8.74 13.09 -11.05
N SER A 167 -8.29 13.95 -11.95
CA SER A 167 -7.74 15.28 -11.62
C SER A 167 -8.74 16.15 -10.87
N ARG A 168 -10.02 16.17 -11.30
CA ARG A 168 -11.08 16.92 -10.59
C ARG A 168 -11.35 16.36 -9.19
N ASP A 169 -11.43 15.03 -9.07
CA ASP A 169 -11.74 14.36 -7.80
C ASP A 169 -10.58 14.52 -6.80
N MET A 170 -9.35 14.54 -7.28
CA MET A 170 -8.15 14.77 -6.47
C MET A 170 -7.90 16.24 -6.12
N GLU A 171 -8.65 17.20 -6.66
CA GLU A 171 -8.41 18.64 -6.40
C GLU A 171 -8.57 19.00 -4.91
N ARG A 172 -9.42 18.29 -4.18
CA ARG A 172 -9.63 18.36 -2.73
C ARG A 172 -9.74 16.98 -2.14
N ASP A 173 -9.79 16.90 -0.81
CA ASP A 173 -9.98 15.64 -0.09
C ASP A 173 -11.25 14.93 -0.56
N PHE A 174 -11.08 13.79 -1.19
CA PHE A 174 -12.16 12.94 -1.67
C PHE A 174 -12.15 11.62 -0.89
N PHE A 175 -13.01 11.57 0.14
CA PHE A 175 -13.14 10.41 1.02
C PHE A 175 -14.11 9.39 0.43
N MET A 176 -13.76 8.13 0.54
CA MET A 176 -14.57 7.00 0.12
C MET A 176 -14.71 5.99 1.24
N SER A 177 -15.93 5.46 1.40
CA SER A 177 -16.17 4.18 2.05
C SER A 177 -15.61 3.04 1.19
N PRO A 178 -15.46 1.82 1.71
CA PRO A 178 -15.00 0.70 0.90
C PRO A 178 -15.90 0.42 -0.31
N GLN A 179 -17.22 0.57 -0.17
CA GLN A 179 -18.15 0.35 -1.28
C GLN A 179 -17.98 1.41 -2.37
N GLU A 180 -17.88 2.69 -1.99
CA GLU A 180 -17.59 3.77 -2.95
C GLU A 180 -16.23 3.58 -3.63
N ALA A 181 -15.24 3.02 -2.92
CA ALA A 181 -13.92 2.72 -3.49
C ALA A 181 -13.95 1.56 -4.51
N VAL A 182 -14.86 0.59 -4.36
CA VAL A 182 -15.15 -0.43 -5.40
C VAL A 182 -15.77 0.24 -6.62
N GLU A 183 -16.79 1.08 -6.43
CA GLU A 183 -17.47 1.79 -7.53
C GLU A 183 -16.52 2.75 -8.26
N TYR A 184 -15.59 3.36 -7.53
CA TYR A 184 -14.54 4.21 -8.09
C TYR A 184 -13.48 3.41 -8.86
N GLY A 185 -13.22 2.17 -8.45
CA GLY A 185 -12.20 1.29 -9.04
C GLY A 185 -10.85 1.29 -8.31
N ILE A 186 -10.76 1.90 -7.12
CA ILE A 186 -9.56 1.86 -6.26
C ILE A 186 -9.31 0.44 -5.76
N ILE A 187 -10.38 -0.27 -5.40
CA ILE A 187 -10.34 -1.67 -4.97
C ILE A 187 -11.33 -2.52 -5.77
N ASP A 188 -11.18 -3.83 -5.67
CA ASP A 188 -11.99 -4.79 -6.40
C ASP A 188 -13.13 -5.37 -5.54
N THR A 189 -12.92 -5.50 -4.20
CA THR A 189 -13.93 -6.09 -3.31
C THR A 189 -13.81 -5.62 -1.86
N VAL A 190 -14.94 -5.69 -1.15
CA VAL A 190 -15.01 -5.50 0.30
C VAL A 190 -15.10 -6.87 0.96
N ILE A 191 -14.15 -7.19 1.85
CA ILE A 191 -14.10 -8.49 2.54
C ILE A 191 -14.61 -8.35 3.98
N THR A 192 -15.62 -9.12 4.34
CA THR A 192 -16.19 -9.14 5.71
C THR A 192 -15.64 -10.28 6.56
N HIS A 193 -15.28 -11.38 5.92
CA HIS A 193 -14.76 -12.59 6.56
C HIS A 193 -13.59 -13.13 5.72
N ARG A 194 -12.63 -13.72 6.40
CA ARG A 194 -11.59 -14.50 5.73
C ARG A 194 -12.18 -15.91 5.47
N ASP A 195 -12.30 -16.30 4.22
CA ASP A 195 -12.60 -17.68 3.87
C ASP A 195 -11.40 -18.56 4.26
N VAL A 196 -11.42 -19.02 5.50
CA VAL A 196 -10.49 -20.06 5.93
C VAL A 196 -11.00 -21.34 5.32
N ALA A 197 -10.33 -21.87 4.30
CA ALA A 197 -10.55 -23.25 3.88
C ALA A 197 -10.42 -24.12 5.16
N ARG A 198 -11.54 -24.66 5.65
CA ARG A 198 -11.51 -25.67 6.71
C ARG A 198 -10.74 -26.85 6.13
N THR A 199 -9.52 -27.00 6.54
CA THR A 199 -8.83 -28.29 6.43
C THR A 199 -9.68 -29.24 7.26
N GLU A 200 -10.51 -30.06 6.63
CA GLU A 200 -11.15 -31.17 7.29
C GLU A 200 -10.02 -32.01 7.88
N ALA A 201 -9.93 -31.98 9.21
CA ALA A 201 -9.07 -32.90 9.93
C ALA A 201 -9.60 -34.30 9.59
N ALA A 202 -8.84 -35.03 8.78
CA ALA A 202 -9.06 -36.45 8.57
C ALA A 202 -9.00 -37.13 9.92
N ALA A 203 -10.14 -37.70 10.33
CA ALA A 203 -10.29 -38.57 11.50
C ALA A 203 -9.56 -39.90 11.25
#